data_75bf42c58931142af8f3bc876ffd78bf
#
_entry.id   75bf42c58931142af8f3bc876ffd78bf
#
_cell.length_a   1.000
_cell.length_b   1.000
_cell.length_c   1.000
_cell.angle_alpha   90.00
_cell.angle_beta   90.00
_cell.angle_gamma   90.00
#
_symmetry.space_group_name_H-M   'P 1'
#
loop_
_entity.id
_entity.type
_entity.pdbx_description
1 polymer ?
#
loop_
_entity_poly.entity_id
_entity_poly.type
_entity_poly.pdbx_seq_one_letter_code
_entity_poly.pdbx_strand_id
1 'polypeptide(L)'
;MSMYLAFVANNDTNRLLVSNSADGKNWQPSTQVGNESSKRAPAISFVSSGPHGFTLGFVANDAGNQLLVSHSADGKTWSANTQVQNQSSKAAPALAEFENKLWMAFVANDATNQLLVSHSADGQSWSPSTPVQHQSSQATPALAVFDNRLWIAFVANDASNQLLVSHSAGGKTWSPSIQVQHQSSKANPALLALA
;
A
#
# COMPACT_ATOMS: atom_id res chain seq x y z
N MET A 1 17.24 4.41 15.92
CA MET A 1 15.99 4.01 15.23
C MET A 1 15.43 5.27 14.61
N SER A 2 14.86 5.24 13.43
CA SER A 2 14.30 6.45 12.77
C SER A 2 12.89 6.17 12.28
N MET A 3 12.06 7.19 12.31
CA MET A 3 10.70 7.18 11.75
C MET A 3 10.72 7.85 10.39
N TYR A 4 9.99 7.30 9.43
CA TYR A 4 9.86 7.83 8.07
C TYR A 4 8.41 8.17 7.76
N LEU A 5 8.21 9.25 7.04
CA LEU A 5 6.92 9.74 6.58
C LEU A 5 6.99 10.00 5.08
N ALA A 6 6.16 9.30 4.31
CA ALA A 6 5.97 9.56 2.88
C ALA A 6 4.64 10.29 2.66
N PHE A 7 4.64 11.31 1.82
CA PHE A 7 3.45 12.14 1.56
C PHE A 7 3.50 12.80 0.19
N VAL A 8 2.37 13.30 -0.24
CA VAL A 8 2.23 14.09 -1.48
C VAL A 8 2.21 15.57 -1.10
N ALA A 9 3.04 16.37 -1.77
CA ALA A 9 3.08 17.81 -1.55
C ALA A 9 1.74 18.45 -1.91
N ASN A 10 1.27 19.37 -1.08
CA ASN A 10 0.06 20.15 -1.33
C ASN A 10 0.35 21.30 -2.30
N ASN A 11 0.62 20.98 -3.55
CA ASN A 11 0.83 21.94 -4.64
C ASN A 11 0.36 21.32 -5.97
N ASP A 12 0.36 22.10 -7.04
CA ASP A 12 -0.12 21.68 -8.36
C ASP A 12 0.70 20.54 -8.99
N THR A 13 1.92 20.31 -8.48
CA THR A 13 2.80 19.25 -9.02
C THR A 13 2.58 17.90 -8.35
N ASN A 14 1.91 17.84 -7.18
CA ASN A 14 1.69 16.61 -6.41
C ASN A 14 2.96 15.79 -6.19
N ARG A 15 4.09 16.47 -5.92
CA ARG A 15 5.39 15.80 -5.73
C ARG A 15 5.33 14.78 -4.61
N LEU A 16 5.94 13.64 -4.84
CA LEU A 16 6.10 12.59 -3.86
C LEU A 16 7.33 12.87 -2.99
N LEU A 17 7.13 13.02 -1.70
CA LEU A 17 8.15 13.45 -0.74
C LEU A 17 8.29 12.44 0.39
N VAL A 18 9.52 12.35 0.93
CA VAL A 18 9.84 11.57 2.13
C VAL A 18 10.62 12.45 3.10
N SER A 19 10.25 12.37 4.38
CA SER A 19 10.96 12.99 5.50
C SER A 19 11.23 11.94 6.57
N ASN A 20 12.20 12.18 7.43
CA ASN A 20 12.50 11.28 8.54
C ASN A 20 12.78 12.05 9.84
N SER A 21 12.59 11.37 10.96
CA SER A 21 12.88 11.87 12.29
C SER A 21 13.51 10.79 13.17
N ALA A 22 14.48 11.14 13.98
CA ALA A 22 15.10 10.26 14.97
C ALA A 22 14.33 10.20 16.30
N ASP A 23 13.54 11.21 16.61
CA ASP A 23 12.87 11.40 17.91
C ASP A 23 11.34 11.60 17.80
N GLY A 24 10.81 11.62 16.57
CA GLY A 24 9.40 11.89 16.29
C GLY A 24 8.97 13.36 16.45
N LYS A 25 9.88 14.25 16.87
CA LYS A 25 9.61 15.68 17.11
C LYS A 25 10.32 16.58 16.09
N ASN A 26 11.59 16.28 15.83
CA ASN A 26 12.41 17.04 14.90
C ASN A 26 12.49 16.28 13.56
N TRP A 27 11.82 16.82 12.55
CA TRP A 27 11.78 16.24 11.21
C TRP A 27 12.81 16.86 10.30
N GLN A 28 13.53 16.04 9.57
CA GLN A 28 14.48 16.51 8.57
C GLN A 28 13.74 17.14 7.37
N PRO A 29 14.36 18.05 6.62
CA PRO A 29 13.80 18.54 5.38
C PRO A 29 13.42 17.38 4.47
N SER A 30 12.24 17.47 3.86
CA SER A 30 11.77 16.42 2.96
C SER A 30 12.60 16.37 1.68
N THR A 31 12.84 15.16 1.19
CA THR A 31 13.47 14.88 -0.11
C THR A 31 12.44 14.38 -1.10
N GLN A 32 12.57 14.77 -2.37
CA GLN A 32 11.69 14.27 -3.42
C GLN A 32 12.13 12.86 -3.83
N VAL A 33 11.17 11.99 -4.03
CA VAL A 33 11.41 10.63 -4.56
C VAL A 33 11.63 10.74 -6.07
N GLY A 34 12.87 10.79 -6.50
CA GLY A 34 13.20 11.03 -7.91
C GLY A 34 12.49 12.27 -8.47
N ASN A 35 11.84 12.12 -9.61
CA ASN A 35 10.95 13.14 -10.19
C ASN A 35 9.47 12.75 -10.08
N GLU A 36 9.14 11.90 -9.10
CA GLU A 36 7.82 11.30 -9.00
C GLU A 36 6.76 12.25 -8.43
N SER A 37 5.55 12.03 -8.91
CA SER A 37 4.34 12.66 -8.40
C SER A 37 3.23 11.62 -8.26
N SER A 38 2.34 11.83 -7.30
CA SER A 38 1.28 10.86 -7.01
C SER A 38 -0.08 11.54 -6.84
N LYS A 39 -1.13 10.91 -7.35
CA LYS A 39 -2.52 11.33 -7.13
C LYS A 39 -3.07 10.93 -5.77
N ARG A 40 -2.46 9.94 -5.12
CA ARG A 40 -2.95 9.31 -3.90
C ARG A 40 -1.87 9.29 -2.83
N ALA A 41 -2.27 9.09 -1.59
CA ALA A 41 -1.31 8.87 -0.52
C ALA A 41 -0.37 7.70 -0.87
N PRO A 42 0.94 7.82 -0.69
CA PRO A 42 1.86 6.70 -0.84
C PRO A 42 1.78 5.75 0.35
N ALA A 43 2.20 4.50 0.14
CA ALA A 43 2.51 3.55 1.19
C ALA A 43 4.02 3.36 1.27
N ILE A 44 4.58 3.33 2.47
CA ILE A 44 6.00 3.06 2.70
C ILE A 44 6.15 1.86 3.63
N SER A 45 7.07 0.97 3.30
CA SER A 45 7.45 -0.19 4.12
C SER A 45 8.96 -0.36 4.13
N PHE A 46 9.47 -0.98 5.18
CA PHE A 46 10.87 -1.37 5.29
C PHE A 46 10.94 -2.89 5.36
N VAL A 47 11.70 -3.51 4.44
CA VAL A 47 11.91 -4.96 4.40
C VAL A 47 13.32 -5.24 4.87
N SER A 48 13.45 -5.87 6.04
CA SER A 48 14.75 -6.13 6.66
C SER A 48 15.54 -7.24 5.96
N SER A 49 14.85 -8.15 5.29
CA SER A 49 15.43 -9.31 4.59
C SER A 49 15.76 -9.06 3.11
N GLY A 50 15.40 -7.90 2.55
CA GLY A 50 15.55 -7.57 1.14
C GLY A 50 16.75 -6.69 0.83
N PRO A 51 17.23 -6.66 -0.43
CA PRO A 51 18.38 -5.87 -0.83
C PRO A 51 18.14 -4.36 -0.85
N HIS A 52 16.90 -3.90 -0.78
CA HIS A 52 16.53 -2.49 -0.98
C HIS A 52 16.07 -1.74 0.28
N GLY A 53 15.86 -2.43 1.41
CA GLY A 53 15.42 -1.79 2.65
C GLY A 53 14.04 -1.14 2.54
N PHE A 54 13.98 0.10 2.07
CA PHE A 54 12.73 0.83 1.91
C PHE A 54 12.07 0.56 0.56
N THR A 55 10.78 0.33 0.58
CA THR A 55 9.92 0.30 -0.61
C THR A 55 8.78 1.29 -0.44
N LEU A 56 8.55 2.08 -1.47
CA LEU A 56 7.49 3.06 -1.53
C LEU A 56 6.57 2.71 -2.71
N GLY A 57 5.30 2.43 -2.43
CA GLY A 57 4.25 2.18 -3.41
C GLY A 57 3.37 3.42 -3.59
N PHE A 58 3.04 3.77 -4.82
CA PHE A 58 2.24 4.96 -5.13
C PHE A 58 1.48 4.84 -6.46
N VAL A 59 0.52 5.71 -6.67
CA VAL A 59 -0.24 5.82 -7.92
C VAL A 59 0.26 7.03 -8.69
N ALA A 60 0.73 6.81 -9.92
CA ALA A 60 1.25 7.87 -10.78
C ALA A 60 0.24 9.01 -10.97
N ASN A 61 0.74 10.25 -11.04
CA ASN A 61 -0.07 11.43 -11.32
C ASN A 61 -0.29 11.61 -12.84
N ASP A 62 -0.78 10.56 -13.49
CA ASP A 62 -1.09 10.53 -14.92
C ASP A 62 -2.52 10.05 -15.19
N ALA A 63 -2.92 9.98 -16.45
CA ALA A 63 -4.24 9.49 -16.84
C ALA A 63 -4.41 7.98 -16.61
N GLY A 64 -3.31 7.20 -16.62
CA GLY A 64 -3.31 5.75 -16.48
C GLY A 64 -3.47 5.28 -15.05
N ASN A 65 -3.20 6.13 -14.04
CA ASN A 65 -3.16 5.76 -12.63
C ASN A 65 -2.25 4.54 -12.40
N GLN A 66 -1.10 4.49 -13.05
CA GLN A 66 -0.16 3.38 -12.95
C GLN A 66 0.23 3.14 -11.49
N LEU A 67 0.25 1.87 -11.09
CA LEU A 67 0.71 1.47 -9.76
C LEU A 67 2.22 1.25 -9.81
N LEU A 68 2.96 2.11 -9.13
CA LEU A 68 4.41 2.22 -9.20
C LEU A 68 5.06 1.94 -7.85
N VAL A 69 6.31 1.48 -7.91
CA VAL A 69 7.19 1.32 -6.75
C VAL A 69 8.55 1.97 -6.99
N SER A 70 9.13 2.53 -5.94
CA SER A 70 10.53 2.97 -5.86
C SER A 70 11.19 2.39 -4.62
N HIS A 71 12.50 2.21 -4.66
CA HIS A 71 13.28 1.60 -3.59
C HIS A 71 14.38 2.51 -3.10
N SER A 72 14.78 2.33 -1.84
CA SER A 72 15.88 3.05 -1.24
C SER A 72 16.57 2.21 -0.17
N ALA A 73 17.91 2.25 -0.14
CA ALA A 73 18.69 1.64 0.94
C ALA A 73 18.79 2.55 2.17
N ASP A 74 18.69 3.86 1.98
CA ASP A 74 18.95 4.88 3.01
C ASP A 74 17.73 5.76 3.35
N GLY A 75 16.62 5.58 2.63
CA GLY A 75 15.41 6.40 2.75
C GLY A 75 15.54 7.83 2.19
N LYS A 76 16.65 8.13 1.48
CA LYS A 76 16.95 9.46 0.92
C LYS A 76 17.14 9.41 -0.59
N THR A 77 17.94 8.44 -1.05
CA THR A 77 18.21 8.22 -2.47
C THR A 77 17.27 7.12 -2.98
N TRP A 78 16.43 7.45 -3.95
CA TRP A 78 15.40 6.54 -4.46
C TRP A 78 15.71 6.09 -5.88
N SER A 79 15.46 4.81 -6.16
CA SER A 79 15.58 4.24 -7.51
C SER A 79 14.58 4.91 -8.47
N ALA A 80 14.84 4.77 -9.77
CA ALA A 80 13.79 4.96 -10.77
C ALA A 80 12.58 4.04 -10.41
N ASN A 81 11.37 4.51 -10.72
CA ASN A 81 10.17 3.72 -10.48
C ASN A 81 10.08 2.51 -11.42
N THR A 82 9.38 1.48 -10.96
CA THR A 82 8.95 0.35 -11.79
C THR A 82 7.45 0.12 -11.61
N GLN A 83 6.77 -0.28 -12.68
CA GLN A 83 5.33 -0.57 -12.62
C GLN A 83 5.10 -1.98 -12.07
N VAL A 84 4.17 -2.10 -11.15
CA VAL A 84 3.76 -3.39 -10.58
C VAL A 84 2.94 -4.16 -11.61
N GLN A 85 3.56 -5.13 -12.31
CA GLN A 85 2.89 -6.06 -13.24
C GLN A 85 1.89 -5.39 -14.20
N ASN A 86 2.22 -4.23 -14.77
CA ASN A 86 1.31 -3.44 -15.61
C ASN A 86 -0.02 -3.07 -14.93
N GLN A 87 -0.06 -3.05 -13.59
CA GLN A 87 -1.25 -2.70 -12.83
C GLN A 87 -1.46 -1.18 -12.76
N SER A 88 -2.71 -0.81 -12.59
CA SER A 88 -3.14 0.54 -12.25
C SER A 88 -4.15 0.49 -11.10
N SER A 89 -4.23 1.55 -10.31
CA SER A 89 -5.07 1.56 -9.11
C SER A 89 -5.91 2.84 -9.01
N LYS A 90 -7.18 2.68 -8.62
CA LYS A 90 -8.08 3.80 -8.30
C LYS A 90 -7.83 4.41 -6.93
N ALA A 91 -7.27 3.62 -6.00
CA ALA A 91 -7.03 4.02 -4.62
C ALA A 91 -5.53 3.95 -4.29
N ALA A 92 -5.12 4.51 -3.17
CA ALA A 92 -3.77 4.33 -2.67
C ALA A 92 -3.48 2.84 -2.42
N PRO A 93 -2.23 2.36 -2.62
CA PRO A 93 -1.85 1.02 -2.21
C PRO A 93 -1.66 0.93 -0.70
N ALA A 94 -1.71 -0.29 -0.17
CA ALA A 94 -1.23 -0.64 1.17
C ALA A 94 -0.08 -1.63 1.07
N LEU A 95 0.90 -1.53 1.97
CA LEU A 95 2.08 -2.41 2.02
C LEU A 95 2.21 -3.06 3.40
N ALA A 96 2.61 -4.31 3.43
CA ALA A 96 3.00 -5.03 4.65
C ALA A 96 4.05 -6.10 4.34
N GLU A 97 5.01 -6.30 5.25
CA GLU A 97 5.93 -7.44 5.19
C GLU A 97 5.27 -8.65 5.84
N PHE A 98 5.21 -9.77 5.12
CA PHE A 98 4.70 -11.03 5.63
C PHE A 98 5.43 -12.21 4.98
N GLU A 99 5.91 -13.17 5.78
CA GLU A 99 6.67 -14.34 5.33
C GLU A 99 7.88 -13.97 4.44
N ASN A 100 8.67 -13.00 4.87
CA ASN A 100 9.84 -12.48 4.14
C ASN A 100 9.51 -11.98 2.72
N LYS A 101 8.28 -11.57 2.48
CA LYS A 101 7.81 -10.95 1.23
C LYS A 101 7.12 -9.64 1.54
N LEU A 102 7.29 -8.71 0.63
CA LEU A 102 6.49 -7.49 0.64
C LEU A 102 5.17 -7.75 -0.07
N TRP A 103 4.07 -7.55 0.62
CA TRP A 103 2.72 -7.65 0.09
C TRP A 103 2.16 -6.27 -0.19
N MET A 104 1.48 -6.14 -1.30
CA MET A 104 0.76 -4.94 -1.72
C MET A 104 -0.71 -5.28 -1.95
N ALA A 105 -1.60 -4.50 -1.34
CA ALA A 105 -3.02 -4.52 -1.66
C ALA A 105 -3.41 -3.23 -2.39
N PHE A 106 -4.27 -3.33 -3.39
CA PHE A 106 -4.71 -2.20 -4.20
C PHE A 106 -6.10 -2.45 -4.81
N VAL A 107 -6.71 -1.41 -5.36
CA VAL A 107 -8.02 -1.49 -6.01
C VAL A 107 -7.83 -1.32 -7.52
N ALA A 108 -8.29 -2.30 -8.29
CA ALA A 108 -8.19 -2.27 -9.75
C ALA A 108 -8.77 -0.97 -10.34
N ASN A 109 -8.06 -0.40 -11.32
CA ASN A 109 -8.50 0.82 -12.02
C ASN A 109 -9.44 0.49 -13.18
N ASP A 110 -10.49 -0.25 -12.89
CA ASP A 110 -11.53 -0.63 -13.86
C ASP A 110 -12.93 -0.45 -13.26
N ALA A 111 -13.96 -0.86 -13.99
CA ALA A 111 -15.35 -0.74 -13.55
C ALA A 111 -15.69 -1.65 -12.36
N THR A 112 -14.90 -2.71 -12.13
CA THR A 112 -15.18 -3.70 -11.07
C THR A 112 -14.72 -3.22 -9.69
N ASN A 113 -13.71 -2.33 -9.63
CA ASN A 113 -13.04 -1.93 -8.38
C ASN A 113 -12.55 -3.14 -7.56
N GLN A 114 -12.12 -4.20 -8.24
CA GLN A 114 -11.71 -5.42 -7.59
C GLN A 114 -10.56 -5.19 -6.62
N LEU A 115 -10.66 -5.77 -5.43
CA LEU A 115 -9.61 -5.74 -4.42
C LEU A 115 -8.58 -6.81 -4.75
N LEU A 116 -7.37 -6.38 -5.05
CA LEU A 116 -6.27 -7.21 -5.53
C LEU A 116 -5.09 -7.17 -4.56
N VAL A 117 -4.34 -8.27 -4.54
CA VAL A 117 -3.05 -8.36 -3.87
C VAL A 117 -1.98 -8.90 -4.81
N SER A 118 -0.76 -8.44 -4.62
CA SER A 118 0.46 -8.92 -5.26
C SER A 118 1.57 -8.99 -4.21
N HIS A 119 2.60 -9.80 -4.45
CA HIS A 119 3.74 -9.87 -3.55
C HIS A 119 5.07 -9.87 -4.31
N SER A 120 6.12 -9.49 -3.61
CA SER A 120 7.49 -9.48 -4.11
C SER A 120 8.45 -9.97 -3.02
N ALA A 121 9.47 -10.74 -3.41
CA ALA A 121 10.56 -11.14 -2.52
C ALA A 121 11.71 -10.13 -2.51
N ASP A 122 11.85 -9.35 -3.59
CA ASP A 122 12.94 -8.40 -3.83
C ASP A 122 12.46 -6.93 -3.91
N GLY A 123 11.15 -6.70 -3.85
CA GLY A 123 10.51 -5.41 -4.03
C GLY A 123 10.42 -4.96 -5.50
N GLN A 124 11.15 -5.58 -6.43
CA GLN A 124 11.20 -5.21 -7.85
C GLN A 124 10.33 -6.09 -8.72
N SER A 125 10.47 -7.41 -8.54
CA SER A 125 9.73 -8.43 -9.30
C SER A 125 8.46 -8.80 -8.55
N TRP A 126 7.31 -8.42 -9.08
CA TRP A 126 6.02 -8.65 -8.44
C TRP A 126 5.32 -9.87 -9.03
N SER A 127 4.63 -10.63 -8.19
CA SER A 127 3.78 -11.73 -8.64
C SER A 127 2.60 -11.20 -9.45
N PRO A 128 2.00 -12.03 -10.33
CA PRO A 128 0.67 -11.72 -10.85
C PRO A 128 -0.30 -11.39 -9.71
N SER A 129 -1.12 -10.36 -9.89
CA SER A 129 -2.12 -10.00 -8.90
C SER A 129 -3.22 -11.04 -8.78
N THR A 130 -3.68 -11.27 -7.57
CA THR A 130 -4.78 -12.20 -7.26
C THR A 130 -5.89 -11.48 -6.51
N PRO A 131 -7.18 -11.83 -6.77
CA PRO A 131 -8.29 -11.21 -6.09
C PRO A 131 -8.41 -11.68 -4.64
N VAL A 132 -8.82 -10.77 -3.76
CA VAL A 132 -9.25 -11.10 -2.41
C VAL A 132 -10.70 -11.58 -2.48
N GLN A 133 -10.91 -12.90 -2.68
CA GLN A 133 -12.23 -13.54 -2.70
C GLN A 133 -13.32 -12.82 -3.52
N HIS A 134 -13.05 -12.35 -4.69
CA HIS A 134 -14.02 -11.59 -5.49
C HIS A 134 -14.53 -10.30 -4.81
N GLN A 135 -13.84 -9.81 -3.78
CA GLN A 135 -14.20 -8.55 -3.12
C GLN A 135 -13.86 -7.36 -4.01
N SER A 136 -14.63 -6.31 -3.85
CA SER A 136 -14.36 -5.00 -4.43
C SER A 136 -14.36 -3.93 -3.35
N SER A 137 -13.57 -2.88 -3.53
CA SER A 137 -13.47 -1.79 -2.56
C SER A 137 -13.57 -0.45 -3.27
N GLN A 138 -14.25 0.49 -2.64
CA GLN A 138 -14.28 1.89 -3.08
C GLN A 138 -13.22 2.76 -2.41
N ALA A 139 -12.51 2.22 -1.42
CA ALA A 139 -11.55 2.94 -0.59
C ALA A 139 -10.19 2.25 -0.61
N THR A 140 -9.15 2.96 -0.20
CA THR A 140 -7.82 2.39 0.04
C THR A 140 -7.91 1.26 1.06
N PRO A 141 -7.39 0.05 0.75
CA PRO A 141 -7.31 -1.02 1.73
C PRO A 141 -6.24 -0.74 2.79
N ALA A 142 -6.26 -1.48 3.90
CA ALA A 142 -5.18 -1.51 4.87
C ALA A 142 -4.71 -2.95 5.09
N LEU A 143 -3.39 -3.13 5.26
CA LEU A 143 -2.76 -4.43 5.55
C LEU A 143 -2.09 -4.40 6.92
N ALA A 144 -2.15 -5.51 7.62
CA ALA A 144 -1.35 -5.77 8.83
C ALA A 144 -1.09 -7.27 8.97
N VAL A 145 -0.08 -7.61 9.79
CA VAL A 145 0.22 -9.02 10.13
C VAL A 145 -0.17 -9.25 11.59
N PHE A 146 -1.02 -10.22 11.81
CA PHE A 146 -1.47 -10.61 13.14
C PHE A 146 -1.64 -12.13 13.21
N ASP A 147 -1.21 -12.75 14.29
CA ASP A 147 -1.30 -14.20 14.52
C ASP A 147 -0.79 -15.02 13.33
N ASN A 148 0.40 -14.65 12.83
CA ASN A 148 1.06 -15.26 11.66
C ASN A 148 0.17 -15.36 10.42
N ARG A 149 -0.66 -14.33 10.20
CA ARG A 149 -1.55 -14.20 9.04
C ARG A 149 -1.50 -12.79 8.51
N LEU A 150 -1.65 -12.67 7.21
CA LEU A 150 -1.84 -11.39 6.53
C LEU A 150 -3.32 -11.01 6.63
N TRP A 151 -3.61 -9.88 7.24
CA TRP A 151 -4.94 -9.31 7.39
C TRP A 151 -5.13 -8.13 6.46
N ILE A 152 -6.33 -8.03 5.91
CA ILE A 152 -6.76 -6.91 5.09
C ILE A 152 -8.06 -6.33 5.63
N ALA A 153 -8.11 -4.99 5.75
CA ALA A 153 -9.33 -4.25 6.01
C ALA A 153 -9.70 -3.42 4.78
N PHE A 154 -10.97 -3.35 4.44
CA PHE A 154 -11.46 -2.62 3.27
C PHE A 154 -12.92 -2.19 3.45
N VAL A 155 -13.37 -1.26 2.61
CA VAL A 155 -14.76 -0.81 2.56
C VAL A 155 -15.41 -1.41 1.31
N ALA A 156 -16.50 -2.15 1.51
CA ALA A 156 -17.23 -2.78 0.41
C ALA A 156 -17.67 -1.74 -0.64
N ASN A 157 -17.55 -2.12 -1.92
CA ASN A 157 -17.97 -1.28 -3.05
C ASN A 157 -19.47 -1.47 -3.35
N ASP A 158 -20.29 -1.19 -2.36
CA ASP A 158 -21.74 -1.24 -2.47
C ASP A 158 -22.40 -0.07 -1.71
N ALA A 159 -23.73 0.01 -1.75
CA ALA A 159 -24.47 1.09 -1.09
C ALA A 159 -24.39 1.05 0.45
N SER A 160 -24.04 -0.09 1.04
CA SER A 160 -23.93 -0.26 2.49
C SER A 160 -22.62 0.23 3.06
N ASN A 161 -21.55 0.32 2.22
CA ASN A 161 -20.19 0.73 2.62
C ASN A 161 -19.68 -0.05 3.85
N GLN A 162 -19.96 -1.34 3.92
CA GLN A 162 -19.58 -2.16 5.06
C GLN A 162 -18.06 -2.14 5.27
N LEU A 163 -17.64 -1.96 6.51
CA LEU A 163 -16.25 -2.13 6.89
C LEU A 163 -15.99 -3.61 7.12
N LEU A 164 -15.15 -4.19 6.26
CA LEU A 164 -14.89 -5.62 6.19
C LEU A 164 -13.43 -5.92 6.50
N VAL A 165 -13.19 -7.09 7.08
CA VAL A 165 -11.86 -7.68 7.26
C VAL A 165 -11.84 -9.11 6.73
N SER A 166 -10.67 -9.51 6.24
CA SER A 166 -10.38 -10.88 5.82
C SER A 166 -8.92 -11.20 6.15
N HIS A 167 -8.56 -12.45 6.21
CA HIS A 167 -7.19 -12.87 6.47
C HIS A 167 -6.76 -14.05 5.59
N SER A 168 -5.45 -14.21 5.46
CA SER A 168 -4.82 -15.30 4.72
C SER A 168 -3.59 -15.82 5.45
N ALA A 169 -3.39 -17.13 5.49
CA ALA A 169 -2.19 -17.74 6.05
C ALA A 169 -0.99 -17.69 5.10
N GLY A 170 -1.19 -17.50 3.80
CA GLY A 170 -0.11 -17.45 2.81
C GLY A 170 -0.40 -16.47 1.66
N GLY A 171 -1.34 -15.53 1.86
CA GLY A 171 -1.67 -14.48 0.89
C GLY A 171 -2.40 -14.92 -0.37
N LYS A 172 -2.61 -16.21 -0.59
CA LYS A 172 -3.25 -16.75 -1.80
C LYS A 172 -4.72 -17.07 -1.60
N THR A 173 -5.06 -17.71 -0.49
CA THR A 173 -6.43 -18.07 -0.13
C THR A 173 -6.87 -17.22 1.05
N TRP A 174 -7.96 -16.51 0.89
CA TRP A 174 -8.48 -15.59 1.89
C TRP A 174 -9.70 -16.18 2.62
N SER A 175 -9.85 -15.88 3.88
CA SER A 175 -11.06 -16.23 4.64
C SER A 175 -12.28 -15.51 4.09
N PRO A 176 -13.51 -16.00 4.32
CA PRO A 176 -14.70 -15.19 4.12
C PRO A 176 -14.56 -13.84 4.85
N SER A 177 -15.03 -12.77 4.22
CA SER A 177 -15.01 -11.43 4.83
C SER A 177 -15.96 -11.35 6.00
N ILE A 178 -15.54 -10.69 7.06
CA ILE A 178 -16.31 -10.48 8.29
C ILE A 178 -16.54 -8.97 8.43
N GLN A 179 -17.77 -8.57 8.65
CA GLN A 179 -18.10 -7.18 8.96
C GLN A 179 -17.67 -6.83 10.39
N VAL A 180 -16.96 -5.72 10.54
CA VAL A 180 -16.50 -5.22 11.83
C VAL A 180 -17.69 -4.66 12.60
N GLN A 181 -18.24 -5.42 13.60
CA GLN A 181 -19.27 -4.93 14.53
C GLN A 181 -20.44 -4.20 13.86
N HIS A 182 -20.88 -4.65 12.70
CA HIS A 182 -21.91 -3.98 11.88
C HIS A 182 -21.56 -2.54 11.46
N GLN A 183 -20.28 -2.20 11.43
CA GLN A 183 -19.82 -0.88 11.05
C GLN A 183 -19.77 -0.69 9.53
N SER A 184 -19.92 0.55 9.11
CA SER A 184 -19.69 1.01 7.75
C SER A 184 -18.78 2.24 7.76
N SER A 185 -18.11 2.52 6.64
CA SER A 185 -17.19 3.65 6.52
C SER A 185 -17.29 4.30 5.15
N LYS A 186 -17.20 5.62 5.12
CA LYS A 186 -17.03 6.41 3.87
C LYS A 186 -15.58 6.76 3.58
N ALA A 187 -14.65 6.32 4.42
CA ALA A 187 -13.24 6.66 4.35
C ALA A 187 -12.36 5.40 4.41
N ASN A 188 -11.07 5.59 4.12
CA ASN A 188 -10.09 4.52 4.15
C ASN A 188 -9.91 3.98 5.57
N PRO A 189 -9.93 2.66 5.78
CA PRO A 189 -9.57 2.07 7.06
C PRO A 189 -8.06 2.21 7.32
N ALA A 190 -7.68 2.16 8.59
CA ALA A 190 -6.32 1.91 9.02
C ALA A 190 -6.31 0.64 9.89
N LEU A 191 -5.31 -0.19 9.74
CA LEU A 191 -5.16 -1.44 10.47
C LEU A 191 -3.76 -1.51 11.09
N LEU A 192 -3.71 -1.79 12.38
CA LEU A 192 -2.47 -2.00 13.14
C LEU A 192 -2.62 -3.24 13.99
N ALA A 193 -1.62 -4.09 13.99
CA ALA A 193 -1.49 -5.18 14.93
C ALA A 193 -0.35 -4.89 15.92
N LEU A 194 -0.55 -5.20 17.17
CA LEU A 194 0.47 -5.16 18.21
C LEU A 194 0.91 -6.58 18.52
N ALA A 195 2.23 -6.78 18.58
CA ALA A 195 2.86 -8.04 19.00
C ALA A 195 2.93 -8.15 20.52
#